data_3efb63395dcaa2da9ce7f2579048858b
#
_entry.id   3efb63395dcaa2da9ce7f2579048858b
#
_cell.length_a   1.000
_cell.length_b   1.000
_cell.length_c   1.000
_cell.angle_alpha   90.00
_cell.angle_beta   90.00
_cell.angle_gamma   90.00
#
_symmetry.space_group_name_H-M   'P 1'
#
loop_
_entity.id
_entity.type
_entity.pdbx_description
1 polymer ?
#
loop_
_entity_poly.entity_id
_entity_poly.type
_entity_poly.pdbx_seq_one_letter_code
_entity_poly.pdbx_strand_id
1 'polypeptide(L)'
;MKAAIIGAGNMGGAIARGLAKGTIIPAGNIIVSNPTQGKLDKLKAEFPALQVTNDNQEAAAGADMIIFAVKPWLMEPVIKELEL
;
A
#
# COMPACT_ATOMS: atom_id res chain seq x y z
N MET A 1 -10.05 5.73 9.64
CA MET A 1 -9.76 5.75 8.21
C MET A 1 -8.82 4.61 7.85
N LYS A 2 -9.11 3.94 6.77
CA LYS A 2 -8.25 2.87 6.24
C LYS A 2 -7.63 3.34 4.92
N ALA A 3 -6.31 3.29 4.82
CA ALA A 3 -5.58 3.71 3.64
C ALA A 3 -4.91 2.52 2.97
N ALA A 4 -5.06 2.40 1.66
CA ALA A 4 -4.39 1.39 0.85
C ALA A 4 -3.34 2.07 -0.04
N ILE A 5 -2.14 1.51 -0.08
CA ILE A 5 -1.06 1.99 -0.94
C ILE A 5 -0.76 0.88 -1.93
N ILE A 6 -1.00 1.14 -3.20
CA ILE A 6 -0.77 0.17 -4.26
C ILE A 6 0.62 0.44 -4.87
N GLY A 7 1.56 -0.44 -4.57
CA GLY A 7 2.95 -0.32 -4.98
C GLY A 7 3.86 0.03 -3.83
N ALA A 8 4.95 -0.71 -3.67
CA ALA A 8 5.91 -0.52 -2.58
C ALA A 8 7.31 -0.17 -3.09
N GLY A 9 7.40 0.46 -4.26
CA GLY A 9 8.65 0.97 -4.78
C GLY A 9 9.14 2.18 -3.99
N ASN A 10 10.08 2.94 -4.54
CA ASN A 10 10.65 4.08 -3.83
C ASN A 10 9.59 5.07 -3.36
N MET A 11 8.64 5.43 -4.23
CA MET A 11 7.58 6.37 -3.88
C MET A 11 6.59 5.76 -2.90
N GLY A 12 6.08 4.55 -3.20
CA GLY A 12 5.11 3.88 -2.33
C GLY A 12 5.67 3.59 -0.96
N GLY A 13 6.93 3.13 -0.89
CA GLY A 13 7.62 2.91 0.36
C GLY A 13 7.78 4.18 1.19
N ALA A 14 8.14 5.29 0.53
CA ALA A 14 8.29 6.58 1.21
C ALA A 14 6.96 7.07 1.78
N ILE A 15 5.88 6.92 1.01
CA ILE A 15 4.54 7.29 1.46
C ILE A 15 4.11 6.44 2.66
N ALA A 16 4.32 5.13 2.57
CA ALA A 16 3.97 4.21 3.65
C ALA A 16 4.72 4.55 4.95
N ARG A 17 6.02 4.82 4.84
CA ARG A 17 6.82 5.20 6.01
C ARG A 17 6.36 6.53 6.60
N GLY A 18 6.08 7.51 5.75
CA GLY A 18 5.60 8.80 6.20
C GLY A 18 4.27 8.71 6.94
N LEU A 19 3.33 7.95 6.39
CA LEU A 19 2.02 7.76 7.03
C LEU A 19 2.14 6.95 8.32
N ALA A 20 2.99 5.93 8.33
CA ALA A 20 3.16 5.07 9.51
C ALA A 20 3.79 5.83 10.70
N LYS A 21 4.64 6.82 10.42
CA LYS A 21 5.22 7.66 11.46
C LYS A 21 4.26 8.72 11.96
N GLY A 22 3.23 9.05 11.16
CA GLY A 22 2.26 10.07 11.52
C GLY A 22 1.25 9.58 12.55
N THR A 23 0.45 10.50 13.05
CA THR A 23 -0.56 10.22 14.07
C THR A 23 -1.98 10.27 13.52
N ILE A 24 -2.15 10.65 12.24
CA ILE A 24 -3.47 10.81 11.64
C ILE A 24 -4.10 9.46 11.31
N ILE A 25 -3.31 8.56 10.72
CA ILE A 25 -3.76 7.21 10.37
C ILE A 25 -2.93 6.21 11.14
N PRO A 26 -3.53 5.43 12.04
CA PRO A 26 -2.78 4.39 12.76
C PRO A 26 -2.13 3.41 11.77
N ALA A 27 -0.91 2.98 12.05
CA ALA A 27 -0.18 2.07 11.16
C ALA A 27 -0.98 0.80 10.86
N GLY A 28 -1.74 0.29 11.82
CA GLY A 28 -2.59 -0.88 11.62
C GLY A 28 -3.74 -0.67 10.63
N ASN A 29 -4.03 0.57 10.27
CA ASN A 29 -5.06 0.92 9.29
C ASN A 29 -4.46 1.23 7.91
N ILE A 30 -3.16 0.98 7.73
CA ILE A 30 -2.47 1.18 6.45
C ILE A 30 -2.12 -0.20 5.89
N ILE A 31 -2.55 -0.47 4.67
CA ILE A 31 -2.19 -1.70 3.98
C ILE A 31 -1.43 -1.35 2.69
N VAL A 32 -0.31 -2.04 2.47
CA VAL A 32 0.55 -1.82 1.31
C VAL A 32 0.54 -3.07 0.46
N SER A 33 0.30 -2.93 -0.83
CA SER A 33 0.37 -4.06 -1.75
C SER A 33 1.55 -3.93 -2.71
N ASN A 34 2.15 -5.06 -3.05
CA ASN A 34 3.24 -5.12 -4.01
C ASN A 34 3.33 -6.54 -4.56
N PRO A 35 3.67 -6.72 -5.85
CA PRO A 35 3.82 -8.07 -6.42
C PRO A 35 4.94 -8.87 -5.78
N THR A 36 6.01 -8.22 -5.33
CA THR A 36 7.16 -8.90 -4.74
C THR A 36 7.16 -8.77 -3.23
N GLN A 37 7.54 -9.84 -2.55
CA GLN A 37 7.50 -9.91 -1.09
C GLN A 37 8.64 -9.13 -0.42
N GLY A 38 9.82 -9.06 -1.03
CA GLY A 38 11.00 -8.48 -0.39
C GLY A 38 10.80 -7.06 0.12
N LYS A 39 10.17 -6.19 -0.67
CA LYS A 39 9.91 -4.81 -0.28
C LYS A 39 8.87 -4.73 0.84
N LEU A 40 7.88 -5.61 0.81
CA LEU A 40 6.86 -5.68 1.84
C LEU A 40 7.46 -6.15 3.17
N ASP A 41 8.32 -7.15 3.13
CA ASP A 41 9.00 -7.64 4.32
C ASP A 41 9.82 -6.55 5.00
N LYS A 42 10.50 -5.74 4.20
CA LYS A 42 11.31 -4.64 4.70
C LYS A 42 10.45 -3.59 5.42
N LEU A 43 9.32 -3.23 4.83
CA LEU A 43 8.39 -2.29 5.44
C LEU A 43 7.80 -2.86 6.73
N LYS A 44 7.43 -4.13 6.72
CA LYS A 44 6.86 -4.79 7.88
C LYS A 44 7.87 -4.87 9.04
N ALA A 45 9.16 -5.07 8.71
CA ALA A 45 10.21 -5.08 9.72
C ALA A 45 10.39 -3.71 10.37
N GLU A 46 10.26 -2.62 9.57
CA GLU A 46 10.36 -1.27 10.10
C GLU A 46 9.12 -0.85 10.90
N PHE A 47 7.94 -1.28 10.45
CA PHE A 47 6.65 -0.93 11.06
C PHE A 47 5.79 -2.18 11.18
N PRO A 48 5.97 -2.97 12.26
CA PRO A 48 5.24 -4.25 12.41
C PRO A 48 3.72 -4.15 12.37
N ALA A 49 3.16 -2.99 12.68
CA ALA A 49 1.71 -2.80 12.65
C ALA A 49 1.16 -2.61 11.23
N LEU A 50 2.01 -2.28 10.24
CA LEU A 50 1.57 -2.17 8.86
C LEU A 50 1.05 -3.51 8.36
N GLN A 51 -0.02 -3.46 7.57
CA GLN A 51 -0.51 -4.63 6.86
C GLN A 51 0.11 -4.66 5.47
N VAL A 52 0.46 -5.84 4.99
CA VAL A 52 1.06 -6.01 3.66
C VAL A 52 0.38 -7.16 2.94
N THR A 53 0.31 -7.06 1.61
CA THR A 53 -0.31 -8.10 0.79
C THR A 53 0.28 -8.07 -0.63
N ASN A 54 0.20 -9.19 -1.33
CA ASN A 54 0.55 -9.25 -2.74
C ASN A 54 -0.68 -9.03 -3.64
N ASP A 55 -1.87 -8.90 -3.05
CA ASP A 55 -3.14 -8.78 -3.76
C ASP A 55 -3.67 -7.35 -3.68
N ASN A 56 -3.65 -6.63 -4.81
CA ASN A 56 -4.15 -5.26 -4.87
C ASN A 56 -5.62 -5.16 -4.49
N GLN A 57 -6.42 -6.15 -4.87
CA GLN A 57 -7.85 -6.14 -4.58
C GLN A 57 -8.09 -6.27 -3.08
N GLU A 58 -7.34 -7.13 -2.40
CA GLU A 58 -7.39 -7.25 -0.95
C GLU A 58 -7.01 -5.94 -0.28
N ALA A 59 -5.96 -5.28 -0.77
CA ALA A 59 -5.53 -3.99 -0.21
C ALA A 59 -6.62 -2.93 -0.36
N ALA A 60 -7.28 -2.87 -1.51
CA ALA A 60 -8.29 -1.85 -1.79
C ALA A 60 -9.62 -2.12 -1.09
N ALA A 61 -9.89 -3.36 -0.69
CA ALA A 61 -11.18 -3.74 -0.10
C ALA A 61 -11.45 -2.96 1.20
N GLY A 62 -12.53 -2.20 1.21
CA GLY A 62 -12.92 -1.41 2.38
C GLY A 62 -12.04 -0.21 2.67
N ALA A 63 -11.13 0.15 1.76
CA ALA A 63 -10.27 1.31 1.96
C ALA A 63 -11.05 2.61 1.78
N ASP A 64 -10.80 3.57 2.65
CA ASP A 64 -11.37 4.92 2.53
C ASP A 64 -10.55 5.77 1.56
N MET A 65 -9.27 5.45 1.42
CA MET A 65 -8.36 6.15 0.54
C MET A 65 -7.44 5.13 -0.15
N ILE A 66 -7.26 5.28 -1.46
CA ILE A 66 -6.35 4.43 -2.22
C ILE A 66 -5.30 5.32 -2.87
N ILE A 67 -4.03 5.03 -2.62
CA ILE A 67 -2.91 5.76 -3.20
C ILE A 67 -2.23 4.85 -4.20
N PHE A 68 -2.18 5.28 -5.46
CA PHE A 68 -1.50 4.53 -6.52
C PHE A 68 -0.07 5.02 -6.65
N ALA A 69 0.89 4.18 -6.28
CA ALA A 69 2.31 4.48 -6.36
C ALA A 69 3.01 3.52 -7.31
N VAL A 70 2.37 3.25 -8.44
CA VAL A 70 2.89 2.37 -9.49
C VAL A 70 3.38 3.21 -10.68
N LYS A 71 4.19 2.61 -11.53
CA LYS A 71 4.66 3.27 -12.75
C LYS A 71 3.46 3.63 -13.64
N PRO A 72 3.53 4.76 -14.40
CA PRO A 72 2.37 5.20 -15.21
C PRO A 72 1.80 4.15 -16.13
N TRP A 73 2.63 3.33 -16.76
CA TRP A 73 2.17 2.28 -17.67
C TRP A 73 1.47 1.12 -16.97
N LEU A 74 1.56 1.04 -15.64
CA LEU A 74 0.88 0.00 -14.84
C LEU A 74 -0.46 0.48 -14.28
N MET A 75 -0.75 1.78 -14.37
CA MET A 75 -1.97 2.35 -13.78
C MET A 75 -3.24 1.72 -14.35
N GLU A 76 -3.36 1.64 -15.67
CA GLU A 76 -4.56 1.11 -16.28
C GLU A 76 -4.80 -0.36 -15.94
N PRO A 77 -3.80 -1.27 -16.05
CA PRO A 77 -3.99 -2.66 -15.64
C PRO A 77 -4.37 -2.79 -14.16
N VAL A 78 -3.74 -1.99 -13.29
CA VAL A 78 -4.01 -2.05 -11.86
C VAL A 78 -5.43 -1.58 -11.56
N ILE A 79 -5.88 -0.49 -12.17
CA ILE A 79 -7.23 0.02 -11.98
C ILE A 79 -8.26 -1.01 -12.43
N LYS A 80 -8.03 -1.66 -13.57
CA LYS A 80 -8.91 -2.72 -14.07
C LYS A 80 -8.96 -3.91 -13.12
N GLU A 81 -7.83 -4.28 -12.55
CA GLU A 81 -7.74 -5.36 -11.56
C GLU A 81 -8.61 -5.07 -10.34
N LEU A 82 -8.68 -3.81 -9.92
CA LEU A 82 -9.46 -3.41 -8.76
C LEU A 82 -10.96 -3.34 -9.02
N GLU A 83 -11.38 -3.37 -10.28
CA GLU A 83 -12.80 -3.30 -10.66
C GLU A 83 -13.52 -2.08 -10.07
N LEU A 84 -12.83 -0.94 -10.08
CA LEU A 84 -13.37 0.32 -9.56
C LEU A 84 -14.35 0.98 -10.54
#